data_3655604e18a461e445e63fc014d0515c
#
_entry.id   3655604e18a461e445e63fc014d0515c
#
_cell.length_a   1.000
_cell.length_b   1.000
_cell.length_c   1.000
_cell.angle_alpha   90.00
_cell.angle_beta   90.00
_cell.angle_gamma   90.00
#
_symmetry.space_group_name_H-M   'P 1'
#
loop_
_entity.id
_entity.type
_entity.pdbx_description
1 polymer ?
#
loop_
_entity_poly.entity_id
_entity_poly.type
_entity_poly.pdbx_seq_one_letter_code
_entity_poly.pdbx_strand_id
1 'polypeptide(L)'
;TKVPADLQSDGKQAISSQALKQAFASKSILDKQGTVSLVGFGPGDPDLLTIKAAKAIDAADIIFYDDLIDDSYLADKKAEKIYVGKRAGYHHKEQADINRLLLEAAREGKNVVRLKGGDPMIFAHGSEEIEYLESNLIKVNVIPGITTASALAASQKISLTHRDFSSSVALVSGHTPQPVTPDAETLVYYMGAKQLQVIATQLIDKEGWAFNTPVLLTYNVSRPDEQTFETTLWNLRNGEMQNLPTPLIALIGNVAGLKHHQASDIKPTLYTGTLPAIEKRKADYTYTPLIEINYEIDYEDGLEDIEKCPVSKEWYDGEWADGLEDYSDISYLLFTSQYAVKGFMRVIEYTYYQTYPNEDLKVISIGKTTTEALHKAGFKDVIQVDEDNRYGVIEWFKKERPKFLEQHPIEIEHGEEYEEIPAVLYPCSSLSPDDIPEALFALRYNVTKWTVYNNELPKNPRRVNLNHFKRIVFT
;
A
#
# COMPACT_ATOMS: atom_id res chain seq x y z
N THR A 1 -2.88 36.82 29.93
CA THR A 1 -2.11 36.95 31.18
C THR A 1 -3.03 36.65 32.35
N LYS A 2 -2.88 35.53 33.02
CA LYS A 2 -3.59 35.26 34.27
C LYS A 2 -3.04 36.22 35.33
N VAL A 3 -3.92 37.03 35.90
CA VAL A 3 -3.57 37.85 37.05
C VAL A 3 -3.16 36.91 38.18
N PRO A 4 -2.05 37.17 38.90
CA PRO A 4 -1.66 36.37 40.05
C PRO A 4 -2.82 36.21 41.06
N ALA A 5 -2.89 35.05 41.71
CA ALA A 5 -4.03 34.70 42.57
C ALA A 5 -4.26 35.69 43.74
N ASP A 6 -3.22 36.39 44.18
CA ASP A 6 -3.27 37.45 45.19
C ASP A 6 -3.91 38.75 44.68
N LEU A 7 -4.13 38.87 43.37
CA LEU A 7 -4.86 39.99 42.74
C LEU A 7 -6.33 39.66 42.41
N GLN A 8 -6.75 38.42 42.66
CA GLN A 8 -8.14 37.94 42.48
C GLN A 8 -8.93 37.97 43.78
N SER A 9 -9.04 39.10 44.44
CA SER A 9 -9.90 39.23 45.62
C SER A 9 -11.16 40.02 45.31
N ASP A 10 -12.23 39.69 46.00
CA ASP A 10 -13.61 40.15 45.93
C ASP A 10 -13.85 41.67 45.77
N GLY A 11 -13.26 42.33 44.83
CA GLY A 11 -13.56 43.68 44.39
C GLY A 11 -13.37 44.80 45.42
N LYS A 12 -12.82 44.50 46.61
CA LYS A 12 -12.64 45.47 47.70
C LYS A 12 -11.24 45.53 48.35
N GLN A 13 -10.29 44.66 47.96
CA GLN A 13 -8.92 44.79 48.42
C GLN A 13 -8.09 45.63 47.47
N ALA A 14 -7.47 46.66 47.95
CA ALA A 14 -6.52 47.46 47.18
C ALA A 14 -5.34 46.56 46.79
N ILE A 15 -5.07 46.48 45.48
CA ILE A 15 -3.89 45.79 44.94
C ILE A 15 -2.66 46.36 45.65
N SER A 16 -1.86 45.55 46.33
CA SER A 16 -0.67 45.99 47.03
C SER A 16 0.29 46.69 46.06
N SER A 17 0.93 47.76 46.50
CA SER A 17 1.94 48.47 45.69
C SER A 17 3.08 47.55 45.24
N GLN A 18 3.33 46.46 45.96
CA GLN A 18 4.31 45.46 45.64
C GLN A 18 3.83 44.54 44.50
N ALA A 19 2.58 44.09 44.50
CA ALA A 19 2.00 43.29 43.42
C ALA A 19 1.89 44.11 42.11
N LEU A 20 1.57 45.40 42.19
CA LEU A 20 1.64 46.30 41.05
C LEU A 20 3.04 46.47 40.51
N LYS A 21 4.04 46.67 41.38
CA LYS A 21 5.46 46.77 40.98
C LYS A 21 5.92 45.48 40.32
N GLN A 22 5.55 44.28 40.83
CA GLN A 22 5.84 42.99 40.21
C GLN A 22 5.16 42.84 38.87
N ALA A 23 3.88 43.21 38.73
CA ALA A 23 3.17 43.16 37.46
C ALA A 23 3.77 44.13 36.42
N PHE A 24 4.15 45.35 36.81
CA PHE A 24 4.87 46.27 35.92
C PHE A 24 6.29 45.80 35.58
N ALA A 25 7.02 45.20 36.52
CA ALA A 25 8.33 44.59 36.25
C ALA A 25 8.18 43.40 35.26
N SER A 26 7.20 42.55 35.46
CA SER A 26 6.88 41.43 34.51
C SER A 26 6.52 41.93 33.13
N LYS A 27 5.72 43.01 33.03
CA LYS A 27 5.40 43.64 31.75
C LYS A 27 6.68 44.21 31.08
N SER A 28 7.53 44.89 31.84
CA SER A 28 8.80 45.42 31.32
C SER A 28 9.79 44.33 30.87
N ILE A 29 9.73 43.13 31.50
CA ILE A 29 10.50 41.99 31.05
C ILE A 29 9.92 41.44 29.76
N LEU A 30 8.62 41.29 29.63
CA LEU A 30 7.94 40.83 28.41
C LEU A 30 8.17 41.79 27.23
N ASP A 31 8.18 43.10 27.48
CA ASP A 31 8.46 44.11 26.45
C ASP A 31 9.92 44.09 25.94
N LYS A 32 10.83 43.46 26.70
CA LYS A 32 12.25 43.29 26.33
C LYS A 32 12.57 41.94 25.69
N GLN A 33 11.62 41.01 25.70
CA GLN A 33 11.83 39.72 25.06
C GLN A 33 11.86 39.87 23.53
N GLY A 34 12.72 39.07 22.88
CA GLY A 34 12.75 38.91 21.45
C GLY A 34 11.56 38.09 20.93
N THR A 35 11.62 37.77 19.68
CA THR A 35 10.61 36.97 18.99
C THR A 35 11.27 35.74 18.33
N VAL A 36 10.52 34.66 18.23
CA VAL A 36 10.96 33.49 17.46
C VAL A 36 10.11 33.39 16.18
N SER A 37 10.78 33.26 15.06
CA SER A 37 10.13 32.98 13.77
C SER A 37 10.49 31.57 13.32
N LEU A 38 9.50 30.68 13.20
CA LEU A 38 9.64 29.39 12.51
C LEU A 38 9.51 29.65 11.04
N VAL A 39 10.58 29.43 10.28
CA VAL A 39 10.68 29.82 8.88
C VAL A 39 10.93 28.60 8.00
N GLY A 40 10.05 28.40 7.02
CA GLY A 40 10.27 27.40 5.97
C GLY A 40 11.28 27.88 4.94
N PHE A 41 12.35 27.11 4.76
CA PHE A 41 13.37 27.35 3.76
C PHE A 41 12.94 26.90 2.36
N GLY A 42 11.91 26.07 2.27
CA GLY A 42 11.55 25.40 1.02
C GLY A 42 12.38 24.13 0.78
N PRO A 43 12.36 23.60 -0.44
CA PRO A 43 12.92 22.28 -0.77
C PRO A 43 14.46 22.25 -0.89
N GLY A 44 15.11 23.40 -0.96
CA GLY A 44 16.57 23.50 -1.05
C GLY A 44 17.09 24.57 -1.98
N ASP A 45 16.34 24.95 -3.02
CA ASP A 45 16.64 26.07 -3.90
C ASP A 45 16.33 27.40 -3.20
N PRO A 46 17.31 28.30 -2.97
CA PRO A 46 17.08 29.60 -2.36
C PRO A 46 16.09 30.50 -3.12
N ASP A 47 15.97 30.35 -4.42
CA ASP A 47 15.02 31.14 -5.24
C ASP A 47 13.57 30.74 -4.97
N LEU A 48 13.35 29.61 -4.30
CA LEU A 48 12.03 29.16 -3.84
C LEU A 48 11.69 29.63 -2.42
N LEU A 49 12.52 30.47 -1.81
CA LEU A 49 12.16 31.14 -0.56
C LEU A 49 10.98 32.07 -0.77
N THR A 50 10.06 32.08 0.20
CA THR A 50 9.08 33.15 0.21
C THR A 50 9.76 34.49 0.53
N ILE A 51 9.28 35.59 -0.05
CA ILE A 51 9.82 36.94 0.22
C ILE A 51 9.80 37.24 1.73
N LYS A 52 8.80 36.74 2.46
CA LYS A 52 8.69 36.90 3.92
C LYS A 52 9.79 36.12 4.65
N ALA A 53 10.09 34.89 4.19
CA ALA A 53 11.18 34.08 4.72
C ALA A 53 12.55 34.75 4.55
N ALA A 54 12.85 35.21 3.32
CA ALA A 54 14.09 35.92 3.04
C ALA A 54 14.27 37.16 3.95
N LYS A 55 13.25 38.00 4.08
CA LYS A 55 13.25 39.17 4.98
C LYS A 55 13.44 38.80 6.44
N ALA A 56 12.86 37.69 6.91
CA ALA A 56 13.02 37.25 8.28
C ALA A 56 14.43 36.76 8.56
N ILE A 57 15.04 36.02 7.61
CA ILE A 57 16.42 35.55 7.68
C ILE A 57 17.39 36.77 7.72
N ASP A 58 17.18 37.76 6.88
CA ASP A 58 18.04 38.97 6.83
C ASP A 58 17.94 39.83 8.10
N ALA A 59 16.79 39.83 8.77
CA ALA A 59 16.55 40.58 9.97
C ALA A 59 16.86 39.83 11.27
N ALA A 60 17.34 38.59 11.17
CA ALA A 60 17.63 37.76 12.34
C ALA A 60 18.91 38.21 13.05
N ASP A 61 18.93 38.13 14.39
CA ASP A 61 20.14 38.21 15.21
C ASP A 61 20.82 36.85 15.31
N ILE A 62 20.00 35.76 15.32
CA ILE A 62 20.46 34.39 15.43
C ILE A 62 19.57 33.44 14.63
N ILE A 63 20.19 32.47 13.94
CA ILE A 63 19.52 31.47 13.10
C ILE A 63 19.89 30.06 13.60
N PHE A 64 18.89 29.27 13.96
CA PHE A 64 19.01 27.86 14.26
C PHE A 64 18.58 27.05 13.03
N TYR A 65 19.43 26.16 12.51
CA TYR A 65 19.18 25.43 11.25
C TYR A 65 19.66 23.97 11.32
N ASP A 66 19.18 23.13 10.41
CA ASP A 66 19.46 21.69 10.35
C ASP A 66 20.03 21.24 8.99
N ASP A 67 20.26 19.93 8.83
CA ASP A 67 20.90 19.32 7.65
C ASP A 67 20.20 19.58 6.31
N LEU A 68 18.92 19.94 6.32
CA LEU A 68 18.17 20.20 5.10
C LEU A 68 18.39 21.60 4.53
N ILE A 69 19.16 22.43 5.24
CA ILE A 69 19.48 23.79 4.83
C ILE A 69 20.86 23.82 4.17
N ASP A 70 20.98 24.53 3.05
CA ASP A 70 22.25 24.78 2.42
C ASP A 70 23.04 25.84 3.19
N ASP A 71 24.15 25.43 3.79
CA ASP A 71 25.06 26.33 4.53
C ASP A 71 25.56 27.50 3.68
N SER A 72 25.68 27.32 2.37
CA SER A 72 26.19 28.36 1.44
C SER A 72 25.28 29.57 1.41
N TYR A 73 23.96 29.37 1.47
CA TYR A 73 23.00 30.48 1.52
C TYR A 73 23.13 31.33 2.80
N LEU A 74 23.55 30.69 3.90
CA LEU A 74 23.71 31.38 5.18
C LEU A 74 25.06 32.08 5.30
N ALA A 75 26.05 31.77 4.44
CA ALA A 75 27.42 32.24 4.58
C ALA A 75 27.52 33.77 4.73
N ASP A 76 26.81 34.49 3.90
CA ASP A 76 26.85 35.98 3.84
C ASP A 76 25.88 36.67 4.81
N LYS A 77 25.10 35.92 5.59
CA LYS A 77 24.14 36.49 6.55
C LYS A 77 24.87 36.98 7.81
N LYS A 78 24.46 38.13 8.33
CA LYS A 78 25.08 38.74 9.53
C LYS A 78 24.73 38.01 10.81
N ALA A 79 23.61 37.32 10.86
CA ALA A 79 23.12 36.59 12.02
C ALA A 79 24.12 35.55 12.55
N GLU A 80 24.16 35.33 13.84
CA GLU A 80 24.81 34.16 14.43
C GLU A 80 24.15 32.88 13.91
N LYS A 81 24.92 31.86 13.50
CA LYS A 81 24.41 30.62 12.95
C LYS A 81 24.67 29.48 13.89
N ILE A 82 23.63 28.79 14.35
CA ILE A 82 23.74 27.63 15.23
C ILE A 82 23.13 26.41 14.53
N TYR A 83 24.00 25.46 14.23
CA TYR A 83 23.58 24.17 13.71
C TYR A 83 22.95 23.31 14.82
N VAL A 84 21.75 22.79 14.57
CA VAL A 84 20.97 21.94 15.51
C VAL A 84 20.56 20.60 14.91
N GLY A 85 21.09 20.22 13.73
CA GLY A 85 20.80 18.98 13.03
C GLY A 85 21.53 17.76 13.58
N LYS A 86 21.41 16.64 12.87
CA LYS A 86 21.87 15.30 13.29
C LYS A 86 23.06 14.79 12.46
N ARG A 87 24.12 15.55 12.27
CA ARG A 87 25.29 15.07 11.51
C ARG A 87 26.11 14.06 12.31
N ALA A 88 26.63 13.03 11.63
CA ALA A 88 27.55 12.07 12.21
C ALA A 88 28.79 12.80 12.79
N GLY A 89 29.11 12.56 14.06
CA GLY A 89 30.21 13.21 14.76
C GLY A 89 29.86 14.44 15.63
N TYR A 90 28.61 14.92 15.58
CA TYR A 90 28.10 15.95 16.47
C TYR A 90 27.15 15.34 17.52
N HIS A 91 27.21 15.83 18.76
CA HIS A 91 26.25 15.41 19.77
C HIS A 91 24.85 15.72 19.35
N HIS A 92 24.00 14.69 19.37
CA HIS A 92 22.60 14.76 19.05
C HIS A 92 21.90 15.74 19.98
N LYS A 93 21.41 16.88 19.48
CA LYS A 93 20.52 17.73 20.28
C LYS A 93 19.11 17.12 20.22
N GLU A 94 18.60 16.75 21.37
CA GLU A 94 17.20 16.34 21.47
C GLU A 94 16.27 17.54 21.20
N GLN A 95 15.01 17.30 20.81
CA GLN A 95 14.05 18.37 20.54
C GLN A 95 13.90 19.31 21.76
N ALA A 96 13.99 18.76 22.97
CA ALA A 96 13.94 19.54 24.21
C ALA A 96 15.12 20.55 24.31
N ASP A 97 16.33 20.18 23.87
CA ASP A 97 17.48 21.08 23.87
C ASP A 97 17.32 22.18 22.83
N ILE A 98 16.79 21.86 21.63
CA ILE A 98 16.50 22.86 20.61
C ILE A 98 15.50 23.87 21.15
N ASN A 99 14.40 23.40 21.73
CA ASN A 99 13.36 24.24 22.32
C ASN A 99 13.93 25.17 23.41
N ARG A 100 14.83 24.65 24.27
CA ARG A 100 15.49 25.43 25.31
C ARG A 100 16.39 26.52 24.71
N LEU A 101 17.20 26.19 23.70
CA LEU A 101 18.08 27.18 23.04
C LEU A 101 17.30 28.31 22.36
N LEU A 102 16.20 28.01 21.69
CA LEU A 102 15.29 29.00 21.10
C LEU A 102 14.73 29.95 22.19
N LEU A 103 14.31 29.37 23.32
CA LEU A 103 13.77 30.11 24.45
C LEU A 103 14.83 31.04 25.08
N GLU A 104 16.03 30.53 25.32
CA GLU A 104 17.13 31.30 25.90
C GLU A 104 17.53 32.50 25.04
N ALA A 105 17.70 32.30 23.73
CA ALA A 105 17.98 33.37 22.79
C ALA A 105 16.87 34.43 22.72
N ALA A 106 15.61 34.01 22.75
CA ALA A 106 14.48 34.95 22.75
C ALA A 106 14.39 35.72 24.07
N ARG A 107 14.71 35.11 25.23
CA ARG A 107 14.77 35.81 26.53
C ARG A 107 15.91 36.83 26.61
N GLU A 108 16.98 36.64 25.84
CA GLU A 108 18.05 37.63 25.66
C GLU A 108 17.62 38.85 24.82
N GLY A 109 16.41 38.84 24.29
CA GLY A 109 15.88 39.92 23.44
C GLY A 109 16.21 39.81 21.98
N LYS A 110 16.80 38.68 21.56
CA LYS A 110 17.19 38.43 20.15
C LYS A 110 15.97 38.17 19.26
N ASN A 111 16.07 38.60 18.00
CA ASN A 111 15.17 38.19 16.93
C ASN A 111 15.66 36.84 16.37
N VAL A 112 14.97 35.78 16.78
CA VAL A 112 15.41 34.41 16.55
C VAL A 112 14.71 33.86 15.30
N VAL A 113 15.46 33.22 14.41
CA VAL A 113 14.93 32.41 13.31
C VAL A 113 15.24 30.93 13.55
N ARG A 114 14.23 30.10 13.58
CA ARG A 114 14.34 28.64 13.44
C ARG A 114 14.05 28.29 11.99
N LEU A 115 15.10 28.01 11.23
CA LEU A 115 15.02 27.68 9.81
C LEU A 115 14.84 26.17 9.61
N LYS A 116 13.82 25.78 8.88
CA LYS A 116 13.40 24.37 8.68
C LYS A 116 13.27 24.07 7.19
N GLY A 117 13.76 22.92 6.75
CA GLY A 117 13.55 22.48 5.37
C GLY A 117 12.05 22.29 5.03
N GLY A 118 11.65 22.63 3.82
CA GLY A 118 10.26 22.55 3.39
C GLY A 118 9.38 23.60 4.08
N ASP A 119 8.29 23.13 4.68
CA ASP A 119 7.33 23.94 5.47
C ASP A 119 7.39 23.54 6.93
N PRO A 120 7.44 24.48 7.89
CA PRO A 120 7.56 24.19 9.32
C PRO A 120 6.35 23.45 9.90
N MET A 121 5.21 23.45 9.22
CA MET A 121 3.98 22.80 9.68
C MET A 121 3.71 21.43 9.02
N ILE A 122 4.63 20.95 8.16
CA ILE A 122 4.48 19.65 7.51
C ILE A 122 5.65 18.74 7.89
N PHE A 123 5.39 17.74 8.76
CA PHE A 123 6.35 16.75 9.26
C PHE A 123 7.64 17.34 9.86
N ALA A 124 7.55 18.52 10.44
CA ALA A 124 8.70 19.31 10.91
C ALA A 124 8.65 19.70 12.39
N HIS A 125 7.77 19.10 13.21
CA HIS A 125 7.61 19.37 14.65
C HIS A 125 7.36 20.86 15.01
N GLY A 126 6.81 21.64 14.06
CA GLY A 126 6.58 23.07 14.28
C GLY A 126 5.60 23.36 15.42
N SER A 127 4.53 22.57 15.56
CA SER A 127 3.54 22.75 16.64
C SER A 127 4.14 22.58 18.04
N GLU A 128 5.01 21.58 18.20
CA GLU A 128 5.69 21.30 19.50
C GLU A 128 6.62 22.45 19.91
N GLU A 129 7.34 23.04 18.96
CA GLU A 129 8.18 24.21 19.18
C GLU A 129 7.33 25.44 19.55
N ILE A 130 6.19 25.66 18.87
CA ILE A 130 5.25 26.76 19.17
C ILE A 130 4.68 26.60 20.57
N GLU A 131 4.13 25.43 20.90
CA GLU A 131 3.53 25.15 22.21
C GLU A 131 4.51 25.42 23.35
N TYR A 132 5.76 24.94 23.19
CA TYR A 132 6.79 25.16 24.20
C TYR A 132 7.14 26.64 24.37
N LEU A 133 7.34 27.39 23.30
CA LEU A 133 7.73 28.78 23.33
C LEU A 133 6.58 29.69 23.85
N GLU A 134 5.36 29.46 23.37
CA GLU A 134 4.18 30.24 23.79
C GLU A 134 3.82 29.97 25.26
N SER A 135 3.97 28.72 25.75
CA SER A 135 3.81 28.41 27.18
C SER A 135 4.82 29.16 28.06
N ASN A 136 5.96 29.53 27.49
CA ASN A 136 7.00 30.35 28.12
C ASN A 136 6.87 31.85 27.79
N LEU A 137 5.71 32.29 27.29
CA LEU A 137 5.38 33.67 26.96
C LEU A 137 6.25 34.32 25.87
N ILE A 138 6.86 33.54 25.02
CA ILE A 138 7.59 34.03 23.84
C ILE A 138 6.61 34.16 22.66
N LYS A 139 6.68 35.30 21.97
CA LYS A 139 5.91 35.52 20.74
C LYS A 139 6.51 34.71 19.62
N VAL A 140 5.68 33.84 18.99
CA VAL A 140 6.08 33.03 17.85
C VAL A 140 5.39 33.51 16.57
N ASN A 141 6.16 33.62 15.49
CA ASN A 141 5.65 33.85 14.14
C ASN A 141 5.91 32.58 13.30
N VAL A 142 4.96 32.20 12.46
CA VAL A 142 5.16 31.12 11.49
C VAL A 142 5.18 31.70 10.09
N ILE A 143 6.22 31.35 9.33
CA ILE A 143 6.39 31.77 7.94
C ILE A 143 6.45 30.50 7.10
N PRO A 144 5.44 30.23 6.26
CA PRO A 144 5.39 29.02 5.46
C PRO A 144 6.51 28.97 4.43
N GLY A 145 6.89 27.75 4.07
CA GLY A 145 7.79 27.46 2.96
C GLY A 145 7.13 26.57 1.92
N ILE A 146 7.76 26.40 0.76
CA ILE A 146 7.30 25.44 -0.23
C ILE A 146 7.62 24.04 0.25
N THR A 147 6.58 23.23 0.50
CA THR A 147 6.78 21.82 0.89
C THR A 147 7.35 21.02 -0.28
N THR A 148 8.16 20.02 0.03
CA THR A 148 8.84 19.17 -0.97
C THR A 148 7.87 18.52 -1.98
N ALA A 149 6.63 18.18 -1.58
CA ALA A 149 5.63 17.64 -2.50
C ALA A 149 5.28 18.62 -3.63
N SER A 150 5.08 19.91 -3.31
CA SER A 150 4.77 20.94 -4.31
C SER A 150 5.98 21.23 -5.21
N ALA A 151 7.17 21.20 -4.61
CA ALA A 151 8.42 21.40 -5.38
C ALA A 151 8.68 20.24 -6.34
N LEU A 152 8.48 18.98 -5.88
CA LEU A 152 8.54 17.79 -6.72
C LEU A 152 7.57 17.90 -7.91
N ALA A 153 6.33 18.27 -7.65
CA ALA A 153 5.32 18.44 -8.69
C ALA A 153 5.79 19.45 -9.76
N ALA A 154 6.37 20.58 -9.33
CA ALA A 154 6.87 21.62 -10.22
C ALA A 154 8.13 21.18 -10.98
N SER A 155 9.15 20.62 -10.32
CA SER A 155 10.41 20.20 -10.94
C SER A 155 10.19 19.11 -11.98
N GLN A 156 9.31 18.16 -11.69
CA GLN A 156 8.99 17.06 -12.59
C GLN A 156 7.87 17.39 -13.59
N LYS A 157 7.25 18.58 -13.50
CA LYS A 157 6.10 19.01 -14.33
C LYS A 157 4.92 18.04 -14.25
N ILE A 158 4.69 17.49 -13.08
CA ILE A 158 3.61 16.54 -12.76
C ILE A 158 2.66 17.21 -11.78
N SER A 159 1.38 17.28 -12.12
CA SER A 159 0.35 17.75 -11.20
C SER A 159 0.01 16.66 -10.17
N LEU A 160 -0.01 17.01 -8.88
CA LEU A 160 -0.40 16.06 -7.82
C LEU A 160 -1.89 15.68 -7.91
N THR A 161 -2.70 16.53 -8.51
CA THR A 161 -4.10 16.29 -8.82
C THR A 161 -4.30 16.40 -10.33
N HIS A 162 -5.23 15.61 -10.87
CA HIS A 162 -5.52 15.67 -12.30
C HIS A 162 -6.99 15.29 -12.53
N ARG A 163 -7.68 16.02 -13.41
CA ARG A 163 -9.12 15.83 -13.65
C ARG A 163 -9.49 14.37 -13.92
N ASP A 164 -8.65 13.65 -14.68
CA ASP A 164 -8.93 12.28 -15.12
C ASP A 164 -8.25 11.21 -14.27
N PHE A 165 -7.29 11.57 -13.40
CA PHE A 165 -6.44 10.59 -12.71
C PHE A 165 -6.43 10.70 -11.19
N SER A 166 -6.67 11.90 -10.64
CA SER A 166 -6.56 12.07 -9.20
C SER A 166 -7.29 13.31 -8.71
N SER A 167 -8.29 13.13 -7.89
CA SER A 167 -9.05 14.18 -7.19
C SER A 167 -8.56 14.42 -5.76
N SER A 168 -7.72 13.52 -5.23
CA SER A 168 -7.28 13.56 -3.84
C SER A 168 -5.77 13.32 -3.71
N VAL A 169 -5.15 14.01 -2.73
CA VAL A 169 -3.73 13.88 -2.41
C VAL A 169 -3.57 13.70 -0.91
N ALA A 170 -2.80 12.70 -0.50
CA ALA A 170 -2.40 12.53 0.89
C ALA A 170 -0.88 12.71 1.04
N LEU A 171 -0.48 13.53 2.00
CA LEU A 171 0.91 13.64 2.47
C LEU A 171 1.09 12.68 3.64
N VAL A 172 2.05 11.79 3.55
CA VAL A 172 2.21 10.68 4.49
C VAL A 172 3.64 10.62 5.01
N SER A 173 3.80 10.38 6.32
CA SER A 173 5.11 10.07 6.89
C SER A 173 5.39 8.57 6.76
N GLY A 174 6.46 8.23 6.05
CA GLY A 174 6.88 6.84 5.80
C GLY A 174 7.97 6.33 6.74
N HIS A 175 8.30 7.05 7.84
CA HIS A 175 9.44 6.69 8.68
C HIS A 175 9.17 5.53 9.66
N THR A 176 7.90 5.21 9.93
CA THR A 176 7.52 4.11 10.83
C THR A 176 7.70 2.75 10.16
N PRO A 177 7.91 1.66 10.93
CA PRO A 177 8.02 0.31 10.36
C PRO A 177 6.77 -0.16 9.60
N GLN A 178 5.60 0.39 9.94
CA GLN A 178 4.34 0.16 9.25
C GLN A 178 3.70 1.51 8.93
N PRO A 179 4.05 2.13 7.79
CA PRO A 179 3.47 3.40 7.38
C PRO A 179 1.97 3.26 7.10
N VAL A 180 1.23 4.33 7.38
CA VAL A 180 -0.20 4.38 7.07
C VAL A 180 -0.40 4.46 5.56
N THR A 181 -1.45 3.81 5.05
CA THR A 181 -1.90 3.87 3.66
C THR A 181 -3.28 4.54 3.61
N PRO A 182 -3.37 5.88 3.53
CA PRO A 182 -4.65 6.57 3.50
C PRO A 182 -5.38 6.36 2.16
N ASP A 183 -6.71 6.42 2.20
CA ASP A 183 -7.56 6.35 1.01
C ASP A 183 -7.49 7.67 0.22
N ALA A 184 -6.53 7.75 -0.68
CA ALA A 184 -6.35 8.86 -1.61
C ALA A 184 -5.76 8.35 -2.93
N GLU A 185 -6.09 9.02 -4.05
CA GLU A 185 -5.66 8.58 -5.39
C GLU A 185 -4.20 8.93 -5.71
N THR A 186 -3.63 9.91 -4.98
CA THR A 186 -2.22 10.27 -5.02
C THR A 186 -1.66 10.25 -3.60
N LEU A 187 -0.58 9.50 -3.40
CA LEU A 187 0.13 9.43 -2.13
C LEU A 187 1.53 10.02 -2.26
N VAL A 188 1.91 10.88 -1.32
CA VAL A 188 3.25 11.44 -1.25
C VAL A 188 3.88 11.07 0.08
N TYR A 189 4.83 10.13 0.04
CA TYR A 189 5.54 9.67 1.23
C TYR A 189 6.83 10.46 1.46
N TYR A 190 6.89 11.11 2.62
CA TYR A 190 8.08 11.71 3.18
C TYR A 190 8.83 10.72 4.05
N MET A 191 10.16 10.79 4.07
CA MET A 191 11.02 9.96 4.93
C MET A 191 10.81 8.44 4.78
N GLY A 192 10.25 7.99 3.66
CA GLY A 192 9.85 6.60 3.41
C GLY A 192 10.92 5.72 2.76
N ALA A 193 12.12 6.21 2.46
CA ALA A 193 13.10 5.49 1.65
C ALA A 193 13.38 4.05 2.12
N LYS A 194 13.44 3.82 3.44
CA LYS A 194 13.68 2.49 4.03
C LYS A 194 12.44 1.61 4.06
N GLN A 195 11.25 2.16 3.84
CA GLN A 195 9.96 1.47 3.96
C GLN A 195 9.26 1.27 2.61
N LEU A 196 9.89 1.61 1.49
CA LEU A 196 9.27 1.56 0.17
C LEU A 196 8.71 0.18 -0.17
N GLN A 197 9.41 -0.89 0.18
CA GLN A 197 8.95 -2.27 -0.03
C GLN A 197 7.71 -2.58 0.81
N VAL A 198 7.69 -2.16 2.08
CA VAL A 198 6.55 -2.34 2.99
C VAL A 198 5.35 -1.55 2.50
N ILE A 199 5.55 -0.27 2.12
CA ILE A 199 4.51 0.59 1.55
C ILE A 199 3.90 -0.05 0.30
N ALA A 200 4.73 -0.51 -0.64
CA ALA A 200 4.26 -1.14 -1.87
C ALA A 200 3.49 -2.44 -1.60
N THR A 201 3.97 -3.25 -0.65
CA THR A 201 3.29 -4.49 -0.23
C THR A 201 1.92 -4.19 0.37
N GLN A 202 1.82 -3.20 1.26
CA GLN A 202 0.54 -2.81 1.85
C GLN A 202 -0.44 -2.28 0.81
N LEU A 203 0.02 -1.40 -0.08
CA LEU A 203 -0.82 -0.83 -1.14
C LEU A 203 -1.36 -1.90 -2.09
N ILE A 204 -0.54 -2.86 -2.48
CA ILE A 204 -0.97 -3.94 -3.38
C ILE A 204 -1.85 -4.94 -2.63
N ASP A 205 -1.37 -5.48 -1.50
CA ASP A 205 -1.95 -6.69 -0.90
C ASP A 205 -3.16 -6.38 -0.01
N LYS A 206 -3.21 -5.18 0.61
CA LYS A 206 -4.30 -4.77 1.51
C LYS A 206 -5.26 -3.78 0.88
N GLU A 207 -4.74 -2.80 0.13
CA GLU A 207 -5.54 -1.70 -0.41
C GLU A 207 -5.92 -1.92 -1.89
N GLY A 208 -5.52 -3.05 -2.48
CA GLY A 208 -5.91 -3.42 -3.85
C GLY A 208 -5.35 -2.49 -4.93
N TRP A 209 -4.24 -1.79 -4.67
CA TRP A 209 -3.60 -0.95 -5.69
C TRP A 209 -3.03 -1.80 -6.82
N ALA A 210 -3.18 -1.32 -8.04
CA ALA A 210 -2.59 -1.96 -9.20
C ALA A 210 -1.07 -2.03 -9.05
N PHE A 211 -0.48 -3.20 -9.22
CA PHE A 211 0.97 -3.40 -9.04
C PHE A 211 1.82 -2.61 -10.05
N ASN A 212 1.30 -2.29 -11.24
CA ASN A 212 1.94 -1.40 -12.20
C ASN A 212 1.64 0.09 -11.96
N THR A 213 1.05 0.44 -10.80
CA THR A 213 0.88 1.84 -10.42
C THR A 213 2.23 2.55 -10.47
N PRO A 214 2.34 3.67 -11.22
CA PRO A 214 3.58 4.41 -11.33
C PRO A 214 4.02 4.98 -10.00
N VAL A 215 5.32 4.96 -9.78
CA VAL A 215 5.98 5.56 -8.63
C VAL A 215 7.15 6.41 -9.10
N LEU A 216 7.23 7.60 -8.57
CA LEU A 216 8.33 8.52 -8.79
C LEU A 216 9.07 8.73 -7.48
N LEU A 217 10.35 8.42 -7.46
CA LEU A 217 11.23 8.57 -6.31
C LEU A 217 12.22 9.68 -6.61
N THR A 218 12.19 10.78 -5.86
CA THR A 218 13.08 11.91 -6.13
C THR A 218 13.94 12.22 -4.91
N TYR A 219 15.25 12.23 -5.13
CA TYR A 219 16.28 12.61 -4.20
C TYR A 219 16.60 14.10 -4.38
N ASN A 220 16.82 14.82 -3.28
CA ASN A 220 17.26 16.21 -3.25
C ASN A 220 16.46 17.16 -4.18
N VAL A 221 15.12 17.11 -4.06
CA VAL A 221 14.20 17.94 -4.85
C VAL A 221 14.63 19.40 -4.85
N SER A 222 14.66 20.02 -6.05
CA SER A 222 15.05 21.41 -6.31
C SER A 222 16.52 21.76 -5.98
N ARG A 223 17.36 20.77 -5.73
CA ARG A 223 18.80 20.99 -5.58
C ARG A 223 19.56 20.67 -6.87
N PRO A 224 20.80 21.18 -7.05
CA PRO A 224 21.58 20.92 -8.27
C PRO A 224 21.85 19.44 -8.55
N ASP A 225 21.84 18.62 -7.52
CA ASP A 225 22.03 17.17 -7.57
C ASP A 225 20.72 16.37 -7.49
N GLU A 226 19.58 16.99 -7.82
CA GLU A 226 18.28 16.31 -7.91
C GLU A 226 18.38 15.10 -8.83
N GLN A 227 17.92 13.95 -8.35
CA GLN A 227 17.84 12.72 -9.12
C GLN A 227 16.45 12.11 -8.96
N THR A 228 15.90 11.66 -10.08
CA THR A 228 14.57 11.06 -10.12
C THR A 228 14.64 9.65 -10.69
N PHE A 229 14.02 8.71 -10.00
CA PHE A 229 13.91 7.31 -10.36
C PHE A 229 12.44 6.99 -10.62
N GLU A 230 12.16 6.44 -11.77
CA GLU A 230 10.83 6.02 -12.18
C GLU A 230 10.71 4.50 -11.98
N THR A 231 9.63 4.08 -11.34
CA THR A 231 9.41 2.67 -11.04
C THR A 231 7.91 2.37 -10.90
N THR A 232 7.56 1.17 -10.44
CA THR A 232 6.19 0.76 -10.16
C THR A 232 6.07 0.19 -8.76
N LEU A 233 4.85 0.06 -8.24
CA LEU A 233 4.63 -0.64 -6.97
C LEU A 233 5.15 -2.07 -6.99
N TRP A 234 5.05 -2.75 -8.13
CA TRP A 234 5.58 -4.10 -8.30
C TRP A 234 7.09 -4.20 -8.06
N ASN A 235 7.85 -3.33 -8.72
CA ASN A 235 9.31 -3.32 -8.59
C ASN A 235 9.74 -3.00 -7.16
N LEU A 236 9.03 -2.08 -6.48
CA LEU A 236 9.28 -1.78 -5.07
C LEU A 236 8.98 -2.97 -4.17
N ARG A 237 7.83 -3.65 -4.38
CA ARG A 237 7.44 -4.84 -3.63
C ARG A 237 8.46 -5.96 -3.76
N ASN A 238 9.03 -6.13 -4.94
CA ASN A 238 10.05 -7.15 -5.21
C ASN A 238 11.47 -6.76 -4.76
N GLY A 239 11.63 -5.56 -4.19
CA GLY A 239 12.92 -5.08 -3.69
C GLY A 239 13.91 -4.69 -4.78
N GLU A 240 13.44 -4.31 -5.99
CA GLU A 240 14.32 -3.89 -7.09
C GLU A 240 15.00 -2.54 -6.84
N MET A 241 14.40 -1.68 -5.99
CA MET A 241 14.91 -0.36 -5.66
C MET A 241 15.47 -0.36 -4.23
N GLN A 242 16.73 -0.72 -4.07
CA GLN A 242 17.44 -0.74 -2.78
C GLN A 242 18.55 0.30 -2.75
N ASN A 243 18.99 0.66 -1.53
CA ASN A 243 20.10 1.58 -1.28
C ASN A 243 19.95 2.97 -1.95
N LEU A 244 18.71 3.45 -2.02
CA LEU A 244 18.42 4.77 -2.56
C LEU A 244 19.02 5.88 -1.68
N PRO A 245 19.49 6.99 -2.28
CA PRO A 245 20.01 8.12 -1.54
C PRO A 245 18.90 8.79 -0.71
N THR A 246 19.29 9.50 0.35
CA THR A 246 18.39 10.29 1.19
C THR A 246 18.91 11.71 1.33
N PRO A 247 18.04 12.73 1.45
CA PRO A 247 16.58 12.67 1.62
C PRO A 247 15.83 12.32 0.32
N LEU A 248 14.82 11.44 0.42
CA LEU A 248 14.02 10.96 -0.71
C LEU A 248 12.53 11.18 -0.43
N ILE A 249 11.81 11.60 -1.45
CA ILE A 249 10.35 11.68 -1.47
C ILE A 249 9.79 10.71 -2.51
N ALA A 250 8.69 10.04 -2.20
CA ALA A 250 8.02 9.13 -3.11
C ALA A 250 6.62 9.65 -3.48
N LEU A 251 6.37 9.81 -4.78
CA LEU A 251 5.04 10.10 -5.34
C LEU A 251 4.48 8.81 -5.93
N ILE A 252 3.32 8.37 -5.45
CA ILE A 252 2.66 7.13 -5.86
C ILE A 252 1.26 7.45 -6.39
N GLY A 253 0.93 6.94 -7.54
CA GLY A 253 -0.38 7.11 -8.17
C GLY A 253 -0.29 7.30 -9.68
N ASN A 254 -1.45 7.30 -10.35
CA ASN A 254 -1.49 7.42 -11.81
C ASN A 254 -0.85 8.71 -12.32
N VAL A 255 -0.87 9.79 -11.52
CA VAL A 255 -0.23 11.06 -11.87
C VAL A 255 1.29 10.94 -12.02
N ALA A 256 1.94 10.05 -11.29
CA ALA A 256 3.39 9.83 -11.39
C ALA A 256 3.82 9.32 -12.77
N GLY A 257 2.91 8.69 -13.52
CA GLY A 257 3.14 8.22 -14.89
C GLY A 257 2.90 9.27 -15.97
N LEU A 258 2.39 10.46 -15.66
CA LEU A 258 2.03 11.47 -16.66
C LEU A 258 3.26 11.99 -17.45
N LYS A 259 4.44 11.96 -16.85
CA LYS A 259 5.68 12.33 -17.50
C LYS A 259 5.99 11.47 -18.74
N HIS A 260 5.63 10.19 -18.69
CA HIS A 260 5.84 9.26 -19.80
C HIS A 260 4.92 9.51 -20.99
N HIS A 261 3.74 10.10 -20.77
CA HIS A 261 2.78 10.39 -21.85
C HIS A 261 3.17 11.57 -22.73
N GLN A 262 4.13 12.42 -22.30
CA GLN A 262 4.58 13.58 -23.11
C GLN A 262 5.64 13.21 -24.15
N ALA A 263 6.25 12.04 -24.08
CA ALA A 263 7.39 11.66 -24.94
C ALA A 263 7.06 10.61 -26.01
N SER A 264 5.89 10.00 -26.01
CA SER A 264 5.54 9.00 -27.01
C SER A 264 4.06 9.07 -27.41
N ASP A 265 3.80 9.08 -28.73
CA ASP A 265 2.48 8.83 -29.33
C ASP A 265 1.96 7.39 -29.04
N ILE A 266 2.64 6.64 -28.19
CA ILE A 266 2.31 5.25 -27.86
C ILE A 266 1.37 5.25 -26.64
N LYS A 267 0.09 5.24 -26.91
CA LYS A 267 -0.90 4.99 -25.84
C LYS A 267 -0.71 3.59 -25.27
N PRO A 268 -0.70 3.44 -23.93
CA PRO A 268 -0.56 2.13 -23.29
C PRO A 268 -1.75 1.21 -23.58
N THR A 269 -1.59 -0.07 -23.28
CA THR A 269 -2.68 -1.04 -23.31
C THR A 269 -3.29 -1.16 -21.93
N LEU A 270 -4.61 -0.99 -21.81
CA LEU A 270 -5.34 -1.27 -20.56
C LEU A 270 -5.56 -2.78 -20.46
N TYR A 271 -5.15 -3.34 -19.34
CA TYR A 271 -5.37 -4.75 -19.02
C TYR A 271 -6.30 -4.87 -17.80
N THR A 272 -7.37 -5.64 -17.95
CA THR A 272 -8.43 -5.77 -16.94
C THR A 272 -8.52 -7.16 -16.31
N GLY A 273 -7.58 -8.05 -16.65
CA GLY A 273 -7.55 -9.41 -16.16
C GLY A 273 -6.91 -9.56 -14.78
N THR A 274 -6.79 -10.78 -14.32
CA THR A 274 -6.22 -11.13 -13.03
C THR A 274 -4.69 -11.11 -13.00
N LEU A 275 -4.11 -10.86 -11.83
CA LEU A 275 -2.68 -10.60 -11.56
C LEU A 275 -1.66 -11.50 -12.28
N PRO A 276 -1.77 -12.84 -12.29
CA PRO A 276 -0.70 -13.70 -12.79
C PRO A 276 -0.49 -13.65 -14.29
N ALA A 277 -1.46 -13.22 -15.07
CA ALA A 277 -1.32 -13.09 -16.51
C ALA A 277 -0.45 -11.89 -16.92
N ILE A 278 -0.29 -10.90 -16.02
CA ILE A 278 0.50 -9.67 -16.26
C ILE A 278 1.98 -9.85 -15.92
N GLU A 279 2.34 -10.68 -14.95
CA GLU A 279 3.74 -10.97 -14.60
C GLU A 279 4.61 -11.35 -15.82
N LYS A 280 3.97 -11.83 -16.87
CA LYS A 280 4.63 -12.25 -18.12
C LYS A 280 4.63 -11.16 -19.21
N ARG A 281 4.12 -9.93 -18.93
CA ARG A 281 3.89 -8.90 -19.95
C ARG A 281 4.80 -7.68 -19.76
N LYS A 282 5.08 -6.99 -20.88
CA LYS A 282 6.02 -5.87 -20.96
C LYS A 282 5.45 -4.57 -20.37
N ALA A 283 6.32 -3.60 -20.09
CA ALA A 283 6.09 -2.33 -19.39
C ALA A 283 5.06 -1.35 -20.01
N ASP A 284 4.43 -1.67 -21.14
CA ASP A 284 3.48 -0.80 -21.85
C ASP A 284 2.00 -1.06 -21.52
N TYR A 285 1.72 -1.76 -20.41
CA TYR A 285 0.37 -2.07 -19.96
C TYR A 285 0.01 -1.29 -18.71
N THR A 286 -1.18 -0.69 -18.70
CA THR A 286 -1.83 -0.20 -17.48
C THR A 286 -2.81 -1.25 -16.99
N TYR A 287 -2.76 -1.56 -15.71
CA TYR A 287 -3.62 -2.57 -15.10
C TYR A 287 -4.73 -1.94 -14.26
N THR A 288 -5.94 -2.39 -14.50
CA THR A 288 -7.09 -2.08 -13.66
C THR A 288 -7.95 -3.33 -13.56
N PRO A 289 -7.95 -4.04 -12.44
CA PRO A 289 -8.74 -5.25 -12.29
C PRO A 289 -10.22 -4.90 -12.31
N LEU A 290 -11.01 -5.70 -13.03
CA LEU A 290 -12.46 -5.68 -12.97
C LEU A 290 -13.02 -6.74 -12.02
N ILE A 291 -12.17 -7.67 -11.59
CA ILE A 291 -12.53 -8.78 -10.71
C ILE A 291 -11.45 -8.89 -9.62
N GLU A 292 -11.89 -8.96 -8.39
CA GLU A 292 -11.10 -9.32 -7.21
C GLU A 292 -11.37 -10.78 -6.82
N ILE A 293 -10.34 -11.52 -6.47
CA ILE A 293 -10.45 -12.90 -6.03
C ILE A 293 -10.51 -12.92 -4.52
N ASN A 294 -11.68 -13.22 -3.98
CA ASN A 294 -11.87 -13.37 -2.54
C ASN A 294 -11.81 -14.86 -2.15
N TYR A 295 -10.91 -15.19 -1.25
CA TYR A 295 -10.78 -16.52 -0.65
C TYR A 295 -11.38 -16.58 0.76
N GLU A 296 -11.92 -15.46 1.26
CA GLU A 296 -12.67 -15.46 2.51
C GLU A 296 -14.01 -16.17 2.24
N ILE A 297 -14.06 -17.42 2.60
CA ILE A 297 -15.31 -18.14 2.80
C ILE A 297 -15.79 -17.69 4.17
N ASP A 298 -16.97 -17.04 4.24
CA ASP A 298 -17.57 -16.57 5.49
C ASP A 298 -17.88 -17.81 6.36
N TYR A 299 -17.04 -18.05 7.37
CA TYR A 299 -17.15 -19.21 8.24
C TYR A 299 -18.33 -19.09 9.23
N GLU A 300 -18.97 -17.91 9.41
CA GLU A 300 -20.19 -17.77 10.21
C GLU A 300 -21.45 -18.30 9.49
N ASP A 301 -21.51 -18.14 8.15
CA ASP A 301 -22.51 -18.85 7.32
C ASP A 301 -21.96 -20.17 6.73
N GLY A 302 -20.66 -20.37 6.75
CA GLY A 302 -19.91 -21.38 6.02
C GLY A 302 -19.70 -22.70 6.76
N LEU A 303 -20.08 -22.82 8.02
CA LEU A 303 -20.16 -24.14 8.66
C LEU A 303 -21.21 -25.03 7.96
N GLU A 304 -22.31 -24.44 7.48
CA GLU A 304 -23.28 -25.18 6.65
C GLU A 304 -22.73 -25.55 5.27
N ASP A 305 -21.86 -24.75 4.68
CA ASP A 305 -21.23 -25.06 3.37
C ASP A 305 -20.01 -25.98 3.53
N ILE A 306 -19.30 -25.91 4.68
CA ILE A 306 -18.28 -26.88 5.05
C ILE A 306 -18.95 -28.24 5.37
N GLU A 307 -20.12 -28.25 5.97
CA GLU A 307 -20.94 -29.46 6.15
C GLU A 307 -21.43 -30.03 4.83
N LYS A 308 -21.59 -29.21 3.78
CA LYS A 308 -21.90 -29.65 2.41
C LYS A 308 -20.66 -29.93 1.57
N CYS A 309 -19.46 -29.58 2.06
CA CYS A 309 -18.22 -29.92 1.41
C CYS A 309 -17.89 -31.39 1.68
N PRO A 310 -17.89 -32.23 0.65
CA PRO A 310 -17.65 -33.65 0.86
C PRO A 310 -16.32 -33.92 1.58
N VAL A 311 -15.27 -33.11 1.37
CA VAL A 311 -13.93 -33.28 1.97
C VAL A 311 -13.85 -32.88 3.45
N SER A 312 -14.74 -31.99 3.94
CA SER A 312 -14.58 -31.37 5.25
C SER A 312 -15.06 -32.20 6.43
N LYS A 313 -16.10 -33.03 6.24
CA LYS A 313 -16.72 -33.74 7.37
C LYS A 313 -15.95 -34.99 7.83
N GLU A 314 -15.31 -35.69 6.92
CA GLU A 314 -14.44 -36.83 7.26
C GLU A 314 -13.13 -36.43 7.90
N TRP A 315 -12.63 -35.26 7.54
CA TRP A 315 -11.36 -34.76 8.06
C TRP A 315 -11.52 -34.11 9.43
N TYR A 316 -12.75 -33.76 9.83
CA TYR A 316 -12.98 -33.05 11.08
C TYR A 316 -13.49 -33.93 12.24
N ASP A 317 -14.37 -34.91 12.04
CA ASP A 317 -15.03 -35.65 13.14
C ASP A 317 -15.13 -37.17 12.99
N GLY A 318 -14.75 -37.78 11.86
CA GLY A 318 -14.92 -39.23 11.69
C GLY A 318 -16.38 -39.73 11.67
N GLU A 319 -17.36 -38.82 11.50
CA GLU A 319 -18.78 -39.13 11.30
C GLU A 319 -19.27 -38.66 9.93
N TRP A 320 -19.98 -39.49 9.22
CA TRP A 320 -20.36 -39.43 7.82
C TRP A 320 -21.41 -38.37 7.49
N ALA A 321 -21.19 -37.59 6.42
CA ALA A 321 -22.23 -36.76 5.81
C ALA A 321 -23.04 -37.60 4.82
N ASP A 322 -24.36 -37.65 5.01
CA ASP A 322 -25.28 -38.30 4.07
C ASP A 322 -25.12 -37.77 2.63
N GLY A 323 -24.51 -38.56 1.73
CA GLY A 323 -24.45 -38.27 0.30
C GLY A 323 -23.18 -38.63 -0.45
N LEU A 324 -22.02 -38.82 0.24
CA LEU A 324 -20.82 -39.41 -0.34
C LEU A 324 -20.22 -40.34 0.72
N GLU A 325 -20.46 -41.60 0.59
CA GLU A 325 -20.19 -42.60 1.61
C GLU A 325 -18.71 -42.96 1.79
N ASP A 326 -17.83 -42.58 0.87
CA ASP A 326 -16.38 -42.81 1.02
C ASP A 326 -15.58 -41.94 0.04
N TYR A 327 -14.51 -41.22 0.50
CA TYR A 327 -13.58 -40.43 -0.34
C TYR A 327 -12.50 -41.26 -0.98
N SER A 328 -12.36 -42.51 -0.62
CA SER A 328 -11.64 -43.49 -1.40
C SER A 328 -12.14 -43.53 -2.85
N ASP A 329 -13.35 -43.01 -3.13
CA ASP A 329 -14.05 -43.09 -4.40
C ASP A 329 -13.84 -41.91 -5.33
N ILE A 330 -13.12 -40.81 -4.94
CA ILE A 330 -12.76 -39.76 -5.89
C ILE A 330 -11.70 -40.27 -6.85
N SER A 331 -12.11 -40.44 -8.10
CA SER A 331 -11.23 -40.90 -9.18
C SER A 331 -10.45 -39.75 -9.83
N TYR A 332 -11.03 -38.55 -9.84
CA TYR A 332 -10.49 -37.40 -10.56
C TYR A 332 -10.61 -36.09 -9.76
N LEU A 333 -9.53 -35.30 -9.76
CA LEU A 333 -9.52 -33.95 -9.22
C LEU A 333 -9.26 -32.96 -10.35
N LEU A 334 -10.26 -32.13 -10.70
CA LEU A 334 -10.21 -31.24 -11.86
C LEU A 334 -10.01 -29.79 -11.47
N PHE A 335 -8.96 -29.14 -11.98
CA PHE A 335 -8.70 -27.72 -11.80
C PHE A 335 -8.72 -26.96 -13.13
N THR A 336 -9.59 -25.95 -13.21
CA THR A 336 -9.69 -25.07 -14.38
C THR A 336 -9.08 -23.68 -14.15
N SER A 337 -8.54 -23.40 -12.95
CA SER A 337 -7.82 -22.16 -12.66
C SER A 337 -6.78 -22.36 -11.55
N GLN A 338 -5.71 -21.54 -11.59
CA GLN A 338 -4.73 -21.49 -10.50
C GLN A 338 -5.32 -20.94 -9.18
N TYR A 339 -6.42 -20.16 -9.26
CA TYR A 339 -7.12 -19.66 -8.06
C TYR A 339 -7.88 -20.78 -7.37
N ALA A 340 -8.44 -21.71 -8.17
CA ALA A 340 -9.05 -22.91 -7.61
C ALA A 340 -8.02 -23.77 -6.88
N VAL A 341 -6.80 -23.90 -7.40
CA VAL A 341 -5.69 -24.58 -6.71
C VAL A 341 -5.39 -23.89 -5.38
N LYS A 342 -5.25 -22.55 -5.40
CA LYS A 342 -4.93 -21.79 -4.18
C LYS A 342 -6.07 -21.85 -3.14
N GLY A 343 -7.32 -21.75 -3.57
CA GLY A 343 -8.49 -21.87 -2.70
C GLY A 343 -8.57 -23.28 -2.08
N PHE A 344 -8.44 -24.31 -2.90
CA PHE A 344 -8.42 -25.69 -2.46
C PHE A 344 -7.33 -25.97 -1.41
N MET A 345 -6.10 -25.54 -1.65
CA MET A 345 -4.98 -25.73 -0.70
C MET A 345 -5.22 -24.98 0.61
N ARG A 346 -5.85 -23.81 0.60
CA ARG A 346 -6.20 -23.10 1.84
C ARG A 346 -7.18 -23.88 2.70
N VAL A 347 -8.18 -24.48 2.10
CA VAL A 347 -9.14 -25.30 2.86
C VAL A 347 -8.46 -26.55 3.43
N ILE A 348 -7.59 -27.20 2.64
CA ILE A 348 -6.85 -28.38 3.10
C ILE A 348 -5.83 -28.04 4.21
N GLU A 349 -5.16 -26.88 4.15
CA GLU A 349 -4.24 -26.44 5.20
C GLU A 349 -4.95 -26.17 6.54
N TYR A 350 -6.22 -25.74 6.51
CA TYR A 350 -7.04 -25.55 7.72
C TYR A 350 -7.56 -26.87 8.30
N THR A 351 -7.69 -27.91 7.49
CA THR A 351 -8.09 -29.24 7.94
C THR A 351 -6.83 -30.08 8.21
N TYR A 352 -6.45 -30.24 9.43
CA TYR A 352 -5.21 -30.82 10.01
C TYR A 352 -4.71 -32.18 9.46
N TYR A 353 -5.11 -32.63 8.28
CA TYR A 353 -4.74 -33.93 7.71
C TYR A 353 -4.04 -33.85 6.35
N GLN A 354 -2.75 -34.19 6.32
CA GLN A 354 -1.90 -34.33 5.14
C GLN A 354 -1.99 -35.72 4.47
N THR A 355 -3.14 -36.31 4.37
CA THR A 355 -3.29 -37.55 3.61
C THR A 355 -3.99 -37.26 2.31
N TYR A 356 -3.26 -37.39 1.20
CA TYR A 356 -3.83 -37.36 -0.13
C TYR A 356 -4.76 -38.58 -0.30
N PRO A 357 -5.98 -38.39 -0.78
CA PRO A 357 -6.85 -39.52 -1.08
C PRO A 357 -6.26 -40.34 -2.22
N ASN A 358 -6.38 -41.64 -2.12
CA ASN A 358 -6.16 -42.69 -3.11
C ASN A 358 -4.90 -42.59 -3.99
N GLU A 359 -4.10 -43.69 -4.05
CA GLU A 359 -2.91 -43.80 -4.90
C GLU A 359 -3.25 -43.71 -6.40
N ASP A 360 -4.49 -43.94 -6.81
CA ASP A 360 -5.01 -43.89 -8.17
C ASP A 360 -5.68 -42.57 -8.59
N LEU A 361 -5.71 -41.54 -7.70
CA LEU A 361 -6.31 -40.26 -7.99
C LEU A 361 -5.60 -39.55 -9.17
N LYS A 362 -6.37 -39.26 -10.23
CA LYS A 362 -5.86 -38.49 -11.38
C LYS A 362 -6.15 -37.00 -11.21
N VAL A 363 -5.09 -36.18 -11.23
CA VAL A 363 -5.18 -34.72 -11.12
C VAL A 363 -5.12 -34.10 -12.50
N ILE A 364 -6.20 -33.41 -12.91
CA ILE A 364 -6.38 -32.84 -14.24
C ILE A 364 -6.32 -31.32 -14.17
N SER A 365 -5.57 -30.70 -15.08
CA SER A 365 -5.48 -29.26 -15.22
C SER A 365 -5.86 -28.79 -16.62
N ILE A 366 -6.56 -27.65 -16.71
CA ILE A 366 -6.99 -27.08 -17.99
C ILE A 366 -5.85 -26.47 -18.81
N GLY A 367 -4.74 -26.06 -18.19
CA GLY A 367 -3.67 -25.39 -18.93
C GLY A 367 -2.44 -25.13 -18.08
N LYS A 368 -1.39 -24.67 -18.75
CA LYS A 368 -0.02 -24.54 -18.22
C LYS A 368 0.06 -23.79 -16.88
N THR A 369 -0.65 -22.68 -16.74
CA THR A 369 -0.62 -21.87 -15.51
C THR A 369 -1.21 -22.62 -14.31
N THR A 370 -2.28 -23.39 -14.54
CA THR A 370 -2.91 -24.24 -13.52
C THR A 370 -2.01 -25.42 -13.18
N THR A 371 -1.38 -26.04 -14.18
CA THR A 371 -0.39 -27.12 -13.99
C THR A 371 0.79 -26.66 -13.13
N GLU A 372 1.37 -25.50 -13.45
CA GLU A 372 2.46 -24.91 -12.66
C GLU A 372 2.04 -24.62 -11.21
N ALA A 373 0.79 -24.17 -11.00
CA ALA A 373 0.26 -23.94 -9.65
C ALA A 373 0.11 -25.24 -8.87
N LEU A 374 -0.37 -26.31 -9.50
CA LEU A 374 -0.49 -27.63 -8.89
C LEU A 374 0.88 -28.23 -8.52
N HIS A 375 1.88 -28.12 -9.39
CA HIS A 375 3.24 -28.54 -9.06
C HIS A 375 3.84 -27.77 -7.89
N LYS A 376 3.59 -26.45 -7.81
CA LYS A 376 4.01 -25.63 -6.66
C LYS A 376 3.29 -26.03 -5.36
N ALA A 377 2.06 -26.52 -5.48
CA ALA A 377 1.27 -27.02 -4.34
C ALA A 377 1.66 -28.45 -3.91
N GLY A 378 2.60 -29.10 -4.64
CA GLY A 378 3.14 -30.41 -4.27
C GLY A 378 2.58 -31.60 -5.05
N PHE A 379 1.63 -31.39 -5.97
CA PHE A 379 1.12 -32.45 -6.84
C PHE A 379 2.20 -32.83 -7.87
N LYS A 380 2.57 -34.13 -7.92
CA LYS A 380 3.65 -34.61 -8.81
C LYS A 380 3.14 -35.00 -10.19
N ASP A 381 2.06 -35.78 -10.22
CA ASP A 381 1.49 -36.35 -11.41
C ASP A 381 0.24 -35.58 -11.84
N VAL A 382 0.45 -34.49 -12.62
CA VAL A 382 -0.62 -33.65 -13.13
C VAL A 382 -0.80 -33.83 -14.60
N ILE A 383 -2.00 -34.15 -15.03
CA ILE A 383 -2.39 -34.33 -16.43
C ILE A 383 -2.92 -33.00 -16.95
N GLN A 384 -2.19 -32.35 -17.85
CA GLN A 384 -2.68 -31.16 -18.55
C GLN A 384 -3.45 -31.58 -19.79
N VAL A 385 -4.67 -31.04 -20.01
CA VAL A 385 -5.41 -31.31 -21.24
C VAL A 385 -4.77 -30.63 -22.46
N ASP A 386 -5.01 -31.16 -23.65
CA ASP A 386 -4.37 -30.70 -24.90
C ASP A 386 -4.73 -29.26 -25.27
N GLU A 387 -5.99 -28.87 -25.04
CA GLU A 387 -6.50 -27.53 -25.31
C GLU A 387 -6.83 -26.80 -24.00
N ASP A 388 -6.28 -25.59 -23.80
CA ASP A 388 -6.44 -24.76 -22.60
C ASP A 388 -7.84 -24.12 -22.50
N ASN A 389 -8.88 -24.92 -22.69
CA ASN A 389 -10.29 -24.49 -22.65
C ASN A 389 -11.22 -25.63 -22.17
N ARG A 390 -12.49 -25.27 -21.92
CA ARG A 390 -13.50 -26.25 -21.46
C ARG A 390 -13.70 -27.44 -22.41
N TYR A 391 -13.55 -27.23 -23.72
CA TYR A 391 -13.71 -28.30 -24.68
C TYR A 391 -12.58 -29.32 -24.58
N GLY A 392 -11.35 -28.86 -24.34
CA GLY A 392 -10.21 -29.74 -24.07
C GLY A 392 -10.43 -30.62 -22.84
N VAL A 393 -11.02 -30.08 -21.77
CA VAL A 393 -11.41 -30.86 -20.59
C VAL A 393 -12.44 -31.93 -20.96
N ILE A 394 -13.54 -31.56 -21.63
CA ILE A 394 -14.61 -32.48 -22.01
C ILE A 394 -14.09 -33.59 -22.94
N GLU A 395 -13.29 -33.24 -23.95
CA GLU A 395 -12.70 -34.21 -24.87
C GLU A 395 -11.70 -35.16 -24.19
N TRP A 396 -10.99 -34.65 -23.18
CA TRP A 396 -10.08 -35.52 -22.38
C TRP A 396 -10.90 -36.55 -21.59
N PHE A 397 -11.94 -36.17 -20.87
CA PHE A 397 -12.81 -37.09 -20.13
C PHE A 397 -13.54 -38.08 -21.07
N LYS A 398 -13.92 -37.63 -22.24
CA LYS A 398 -14.54 -38.49 -23.25
C LYS A 398 -13.61 -39.59 -23.75
N LYS A 399 -12.31 -39.26 -23.89
CA LYS A 399 -11.27 -40.25 -24.25
C LYS A 399 -10.90 -41.16 -23.08
N GLU A 400 -11.04 -40.67 -21.87
CA GLU A 400 -10.70 -41.42 -20.65
C GLU A 400 -11.78 -42.40 -20.23
N ARG A 401 -13.04 -42.12 -20.52
CA ARG A 401 -14.16 -43.01 -20.12
C ARG A 401 -14.02 -44.49 -20.54
N PRO A 402 -13.67 -44.80 -21.80
CA PRO A 402 -13.45 -46.21 -22.22
C PRO A 402 -12.32 -46.89 -21.44
N LYS A 403 -11.26 -46.17 -21.11
CA LYS A 403 -10.13 -46.75 -20.34
C LYS A 403 -10.52 -47.02 -18.90
N PHE A 404 -11.37 -46.15 -18.30
CA PHE A 404 -11.93 -46.41 -16.99
C PHE A 404 -12.74 -47.70 -16.97
N LEU A 405 -13.61 -47.91 -17.98
CA LEU A 405 -14.44 -49.13 -18.13
C LEU A 405 -13.61 -50.41 -18.42
N GLU A 406 -12.41 -50.28 -19.04
CA GLU A 406 -11.49 -51.40 -19.20
C GLU A 406 -10.89 -51.84 -17.84
N GLN A 407 -10.70 -50.91 -16.91
CA GLN A 407 -10.19 -51.16 -15.55
C GLN A 407 -11.30 -51.58 -14.58
N HIS A 408 -12.52 -51.07 -14.78
CA HIS A 408 -13.71 -51.31 -13.95
C HIS A 408 -14.84 -51.85 -14.85
N PRO A 409 -14.78 -53.13 -15.24
CA PRO A 409 -15.78 -53.71 -16.15
C PRO A 409 -17.17 -53.73 -15.47
N ILE A 410 -18.21 -53.59 -16.29
CA ILE A 410 -19.59 -53.69 -15.83
C ILE A 410 -19.82 -55.08 -15.24
N GLU A 411 -20.20 -55.12 -13.97
CA GLU A 411 -20.52 -56.38 -13.27
C GLU A 411 -21.99 -56.70 -13.47
N ILE A 412 -22.34 -57.97 -13.65
CA ILE A 412 -23.70 -58.45 -13.74
C ILE A 412 -23.98 -59.30 -12.49
N GLU A 413 -24.74 -58.76 -11.52
CA GLU A 413 -25.23 -59.47 -10.39
C GLU A 413 -26.74 -59.65 -10.47
N HIS A 414 -27.25 -60.88 -10.24
CA HIS A 414 -28.69 -61.20 -10.28
C HIS A 414 -29.46 -60.76 -11.53
N GLY A 415 -28.78 -60.50 -12.65
CA GLY A 415 -29.34 -60.06 -13.92
C GLY A 415 -29.50 -58.56 -14.03
N GLU A 416 -28.98 -57.78 -13.12
CA GLU A 416 -28.86 -56.33 -13.16
C GLU A 416 -27.41 -55.94 -13.47
N GLU A 417 -27.21 -54.89 -14.30
CA GLU A 417 -25.92 -54.35 -14.67
C GLU A 417 -25.50 -53.31 -13.64
N TYR A 418 -24.34 -53.50 -12.98
CA TYR A 418 -23.71 -52.58 -12.07
C TYR A 418 -22.50 -51.92 -12.75
N GLU A 419 -22.63 -50.66 -13.09
CA GLU A 419 -21.58 -49.86 -13.68
C GLU A 419 -21.01 -48.91 -12.61
N GLU A 420 -19.73 -48.98 -12.36
CA GLU A 420 -19.06 -48.00 -11.48
C GLU A 420 -19.03 -46.65 -12.15
N ILE A 421 -19.56 -45.62 -11.46
CA ILE A 421 -19.60 -44.25 -11.94
C ILE A 421 -18.45 -43.46 -11.28
N PRO A 422 -17.38 -43.09 -12.02
CA PRO A 422 -16.25 -42.40 -11.45
C PRO A 422 -16.61 -41.01 -10.94
N ALA A 423 -16.14 -40.65 -9.75
CA ALA A 423 -16.38 -39.39 -9.11
C ALA A 423 -15.32 -38.35 -9.49
N VAL A 424 -15.74 -37.14 -9.81
CA VAL A 424 -14.91 -35.97 -10.15
C VAL A 424 -15.14 -34.88 -9.13
N LEU A 425 -14.12 -34.52 -8.37
CA LEU A 425 -14.16 -33.31 -7.54
C LEU A 425 -13.65 -32.11 -8.37
N TYR A 426 -14.48 -31.05 -8.45
CA TYR A 426 -14.22 -29.86 -9.27
C TYR A 426 -14.17 -28.58 -8.40
N PRO A 427 -13.01 -28.25 -7.77
CA PRO A 427 -12.82 -26.99 -7.11
C PRO A 427 -12.87 -25.82 -8.11
N CYS A 428 -13.75 -24.85 -7.85
CA CYS A 428 -14.00 -23.79 -8.82
C CYS A 428 -14.43 -22.47 -8.12
N SER A 429 -14.75 -21.44 -8.91
CA SER A 429 -15.33 -20.20 -8.38
C SER A 429 -16.83 -20.29 -8.25
N SER A 430 -17.42 -19.40 -7.44
CA SER A 430 -18.88 -19.23 -7.34
C SER A 430 -19.55 -18.87 -8.66
N LEU A 431 -18.80 -18.28 -9.61
CA LEU A 431 -19.29 -17.91 -10.95
C LEU A 431 -18.95 -18.94 -12.03
N SER A 432 -18.36 -20.09 -11.68
CA SER A 432 -18.05 -21.12 -12.68
C SER A 432 -19.34 -21.69 -13.28
N PRO A 433 -19.49 -21.69 -14.60
CA PRO A 433 -20.70 -22.23 -15.25
C PRO A 433 -20.80 -23.74 -15.08
N ASP A 434 -21.98 -24.29 -15.31
CA ASP A 434 -22.27 -25.73 -15.14
C ASP A 434 -22.04 -26.56 -16.42
N ASP A 435 -21.53 -25.96 -17.48
CA ASP A 435 -21.29 -26.59 -18.77
C ASP A 435 -20.31 -27.78 -18.72
N ILE A 436 -19.25 -27.73 -17.86
CA ILE A 436 -18.36 -28.86 -17.62
C ILE A 436 -19.07 -29.92 -16.81
N PRO A 437 -19.66 -29.66 -15.62
CA PRO A 437 -20.43 -30.65 -14.87
C PRO A 437 -21.51 -31.33 -15.72
N GLU A 438 -22.31 -30.58 -16.46
CA GLU A 438 -23.35 -31.12 -17.32
C GLU A 438 -22.83 -32.05 -18.42
N ALA A 439 -21.73 -31.65 -19.08
CA ALA A 439 -21.10 -32.48 -20.11
C ALA A 439 -20.48 -33.76 -19.54
N LEU A 440 -19.85 -33.70 -18.36
CA LEU A 440 -19.27 -34.86 -17.71
C LEU A 440 -20.37 -35.79 -17.17
N PHE A 441 -21.48 -35.25 -16.67
CA PHE A 441 -22.64 -36.05 -16.26
C PHE A 441 -23.21 -36.81 -17.45
N ALA A 442 -23.30 -36.20 -18.64
CA ALA A 442 -23.71 -36.86 -19.85
C ALA A 442 -22.74 -38.00 -20.29
N LEU A 443 -21.48 -37.93 -19.88
CA LEU A 443 -20.48 -38.98 -20.07
C LEU A 443 -20.45 -40.00 -18.94
N ARG A 444 -21.43 -39.98 -18.03
CA ARG A 444 -21.53 -40.86 -16.85
C ARG A 444 -20.38 -40.69 -15.85
N TYR A 445 -20.04 -39.45 -15.54
CA TYR A 445 -19.21 -39.09 -14.38
C TYR A 445 -20.10 -38.45 -13.31
N ASN A 446 -19.85 -38.75 -12.06
CA ASN A 446 -20.46 -38.05 -10.93
C ASN A 446 -19.59 -36.83 -10.58
N VAL A 447 -20.10 -35.60 -10.77
CA VAL A 447 -19.29 -34.38 -10.61
C VAL A 447 -19.77 -33.59 -9.40
N THR A 448 -18.89 -33.45 -8.41
CA THR A 448 -19.11 -32.58 -7.27
C THR A 448 -18.38 -31.25 -7.52
N LYS A 449 -19.17 -30.19 -7.79
CA LYS A 449 -18.70 -28.83 -7.94
C LYS A 449 -18.50 -28.21 -6.55
N TRP A 450 -17.28 -27.75 -6.26
CA TRP A 450 -16.96 -27.16 -4.97
C TRP A 450 -16.45 -25.73 -5.10
N THR A 451 -17.18 -24.76 -4.55
CA THR A 451 -16.78 -23.35 -4.55
C THR A 451 -15.65 -23.13 -3.53
N VAL A 452 -14.45 -22.81 -4.02
CA VAL A 452 -13.28 -22.57 -3.18
C VAL A 452 -12.77 -21.13 -3.23
N TYR A 453 -13.40 -20.26 -4.03
CA TYR A 453 -13.17 -18.82 -4.06
C TYR A 453 -14.33 -18.08 -4.72
N ASN A 454 -14.47 -16.80 -4.37
CA ASN A 454 -15.43 -15.89 -4.95
C ASN A 454 -14.77 -14.89 -5.91
N ASN A 455 -15.46 -14.55 -7.01
CA ASN A 455 -15.11 -13.43 -7.87
C ASN A 455 -15.99 -12.24 -7.49
N GLU A 456 -15.37 -11.17 -6.99
CA GLU A 456 -16.06 -9.98 -6.54
C GLU A 456 -15.65 -8.76 -7.37
N LEU A 457 -16.46 -7.71 -7.34
CA LEU A 457 -16.03 -6.42 -7.85
C LEU A 457 -15.01 -5.84 -6.89
N PRO A 458 -13.91 -5.23 -7.38
CA PRO A 458 -12.95 -4.55 -6.51
C PRO A 458 -13.65 -3.56 -5.58
N LYS A 459 -13.32 -3.56 -4.29
CA LYS A 459 -13.91 -2.67 -3.27
C LYS A 459 -13.79 -1.19 -3.66
N ASN A 460 -12.70 -0.83 -4.36
CA ASN A 460 -12.45 0.52 -4.88
C ASN A 460 -12.09 0.46 -6.38
N PRO A 461 -13.09 0.30 -7.28
CA PRO A 461 -12.82 0.24 -8.70
C PRO A 461 -12.27 1.59 -9.18
N ARG A 462 -11.06 1.58 -9.73
CA ARG A 462 -10.44 2.80 -10.25
C ARG A 462 -11.14 3.28 -11.52
N ARG A 463 -11.48 4.55 -11.55
CA ARG A 463 -11.95 5.18 -12.78
C ARG A 463 -10.77 5.33 -13.74
N VAL A 464 -10.90 4.81 -14.95
CA VAL A 464 -9.92 4.97 -16.02
C VAL A 464 -10.58 5.67 -17.21
N ASN A 465 -9.86 6.64 -17.78
CA ASN A 465 -10.29 7.26 -19.01
C ASN A 465 -9.86 6.38 -20.20
N LEU A 466 -10.79 5.67 -20.80
CA LEU A 466 -10.54 4.71 -21.89
C LEU A 466 -9.91 5.35 -23.13
N ASN A 467 -10.06 6.67 -23.32
CA ASN A 467 -9.46 7.39 -24.45
C ASN A 467 -7.92 7.46 -24.38
N HIS A 468 -7.34 7.18 -23.22
CA HIS A 468 -5.89 7.17 -23.01
C HIS A 468 -5.22 5.86 -23.44
N PHE A 469 -6.00 4.86 -23.81
CA PHE A 469 -5.48 3.54 -24.18
C PHE A 469 -5.68 3.25 -25.68
N LYS A 470 -4.69 2.59 -26.28
CA LYS A 470 -4.77 2.09 -27.66
C LYS A 470 -5.52 0.76 -27.77
N ARG A 471 -5.57 -0.01 -26.68
CA ARG A 471 -6.15 -1.34 -26.59
C ARG A 471 -6.66 -1.61 -25.18
N ILE A 472 -7.74 -2.34 -25.10
CA ILE A 472 -8.25 -2.90 -23.84
C ILE A 472 -8.19 -4.43 -23.98
N VAL A 473 -7.63 -5.11 -22.99
CA VAL A 473 -7.52 -6.56 -22.93
C VAL A 473 -8.36 -7.04 -21.76
N PHE A 474 -9.40 -7.79 -22.08
CA PHE A 474 -10.21 -8.52 -21.12
C PHE A 474 -9.70 -9.96 -21.03
N THR A 475 -9.65 -10.53 -19.83
CA THR A 475 -9.28 -11.95 -19.61
C THR A 475 -10.15 -12.55 -18.52
#